data_705700c9c36ef01aa0b42b7d9a8a24c9
#
_entry.id   705700c9c36ef01aa0b42b7d9a8a24c9
#
_cell.length_a   1.000
_cell.length_b   1.000
_cell.length_c   1.000
_cell.angle_alpha   90.00
_cell.angle_beta   90.00
_cell.angle_gamma   90.00
#
_symmetry.space_group_name_H-M   'P 1'
#
loop_
_entity.id
_entity.type
_entity.pdbx_description
1 polymer ?
#
loop_
_entity_poly.entity_id
_entity_poly.type
_entity_poly.pdbx_seq_one_letter_code
_entity_poly.pdbx_strand_id
1 'polypeptide(L)'
;VNGNSQPRAALKGEHTWHFLSSNDKSAVVVDDVDLSNIYDPSALELKWKVEWKLFIHLAEDIVGDAIRMQQPYFKFTTSAADSGRDPNGFYFPNPNRHTVSLSNDLSFLDEPGEWYFDQKNGELYYYPAEGVDLSQATCVVPVLEELVSISGFISEKAQNITFDGFTFQHAAMNHISRYGLAINQYHTYSSGITTTYGGSYSSPYGQLNGNINLENTENVSFLNCTFRQMGGAALNIGKGAHHTTVQGCTFADLSDAAMMIGHSENSAASDAQKTMYTTISNNVIRRVGQDSTAMPAIAGY
;
A
#
# COMPACT_ATOMS: atom_id res chain seq x y z
N VAL A 1 -15.81 8.51 8.11
CA VAL A 1 -17.02 9.22 8.50
C VAL A 1 -17.04 9.34 10.02
N ASN A 2 -17.34 10.52 10.57
CA ASN A 2 -17.37 10.79 12.02
C ASN A 2 -16.10 10.31 12.77
N GLY A 3 -14.95 10.50 12.19
CA GLY A 3 -13.68 10.10 12.77
C GLY A 3 -13.33 8.61 12.66
N ASN A 4 -14.13 7.80 11.97
CA ASN A 4 -13.84 6.39 11.70
C ASN A 4 -13.49 6.18 10.23
N SER A 5 -12.48 5.33 9.98
CA SER A 5 -12.20 4.82 8.64
C SER A 5 -13.36 3.95 8.16
N GLN A 6 -13.64 4.02 6.87
CA GLN A 6 -14.73 3.26 6.26
C GLN A 6 -14.15 2.29 5.23
N PRO A 7 -14.68 1.06 5.11
CA PRO A 7 -14.21 0.10 4.12
C PRO A 7 -14.61 0.54 2.70
N ARG A 8 -13.79 0.16 1.73
CA ARG A 8 -14.12 0.31 0.32
C ARG A 8 -15.10 -0.79 -0.09
N ALA A 9 -16.02 -0.48 -1.01
CA ALA A 9 -16.95 -1.45 -1.57
C ALA A 9 -16.22 -2.68 -2.11
N ALA A 10 -16.61 -3.87 -1.66
CA ALA A 10 -15.93 -5.11 -1.96
C ALA A 10 -16.92 -6.27 -2.08
N LEU A 11 -16.70 -7.15 -3.06
CA LEU A 11 -17.45 -8.39 -3.16
C LEU A 11 -17.20 -9.27 -1.94
N LYS A 12 -18.26 -9.76 -1.33
CA LYS A 12 -18.18 -10.54 -0.09
C LYS A 12 -17.53 -11.90 -0.34
N GLY A 13 -16.49 -12.19 0.45
CA GLY A 13 -15.80 -13.47 0.45
C GLY A 13 -14.51 -13.49 -0.34
N GLU A 14 -13.96 -14.68 -0.40
CA GLU A 14 -12.77 -15.02 -1.20
C GLU A 14 -13.17 -16.11 -2.19
N HIS A 15 -12.70 -15.99 -3.42
CA HIS A 15 -13.14 -16.81 -4.54
C HIS A 15 -11.98 -17.63 -5.10
N THR A 16 -12.29 -18.81 -5.61
CA THR A 16 -11.35 -19.56 -6.44
C THR A 16 -11.23 -18.89 -7.81
N TRP A 17 -10.11 -19.11 -8.46
CA TRP A 17 -9.81 -18.47 -9.72
C TRP A 17 -8.86 -19.31 -10.55
N HIS A 18 -8.76 -19.04 -11.85
CA HIS A 18 -7.76 -19.65 -12.72
C HIS A 18 -7.32 -18.67 -13.82
N PHE A 19 -6.19 -18.93 -14.45
CA PHE A 19 -5.80 -18.18 -15.66
C PHE A 19 -6.73 -18.53 -16.82
N LEU A 20 -6.94 -17.60 -17.73
CA LEU A 20 -7.77 -17.82 -18.91
C LEU A 20 -7.34 -19.07 -19.69
N SER A 21 -6.03 -19.30 -19.80
CA SER A 21 -5.46 -20.55 -20.28
C SER A 21 -4.03 -20.75 -19.77
N SER A 22 -3.48 -21.96 -19.97
CA SER A 22 -2.06 -22.22 -19.64
C SER A 22 -1.09 -21.36 -20.47
N ASN A 23 -1.49 -20.93 -21.65
CA ASN A 23 -0.70 -20.14 -22.59
C ASN A 23 -1.00 -18.63 -22.51
N ASP A 24 -2.12 -18.25 -21.86
CA ASP A 24 -2.50 -16.88 -21.65
C ASP A 24 -2.75 -16.62 -20.17
N LYS A 25 -1.76 -16.03 -19.53
CA LYS A 25 -1.80 -15.60 -18.13
C LYS A 25 -2.01 -14.09 -17.98
N SER A 26 -2.45 -13.40 -19.03
CA SER A 26 -2.76 -11.97 -18.97
C SER A 26 -4.15 -11.69 -18.40
N ALA A 27 -5.00 -12.72 -18.34
CA ALA A 27 -6.35 -12.65 -17.81
C ALA A 27 -6.62 -13.77 -16.80
N VAL A 28 -7.55 -13.51 -15.89
CA VAL A 28 -8.02 -14.44 -14.88
C VAL A 28 -9.54 -14.62 -14.99
N VAL A 29 -10.01 -15.80 -14.69
CA VAL A 29 -11.42 -16.10 -14.49
C VAL A 29 -11.62 -16.34 -13.00
N VAL A 30 -12.61 -15.70 -12.41
CA VAL A 30 -12.96 -15.86 -10.99
C VAL A 30 -14.22 -16.72 -10.94
N ASP A 31 -14.12 -17.86 -10.24
CA ASP A 31 -15.17 -18.83 -10.20
C ASP A 31 -16.37 -18.32 -9.39
N ASP A 32 -17.57 -18.67 -9.84
CA ASP A 32 -18.84 -18.37 -9.16
C ASP A 32 -19.12 -16.86 -8.92
N VAL A 33 -18.54 -15.98 -9.74
CA VAL A 33 -18.77 -14.53 -9.71
C VAL A 33 -19.44 -14.07 -11.01
N ASP A 34 -20.60 -13.43 -10.87
CA ASP A 34 -21.26 -12.77 -11.99
C ASP A 34 -20.66 -11.38 -12.24
N LEU A 35 -19.90 -11.25 -13.31
CA LEU A 35 -19.24 -10.02 -13.72
C LEU A 35 -20.12 -9.12 -14.62
N SER A 36 -21.34 -9.54 -14.95
CA SER A 36 -22.20 -8.80 -15.89
C SER A 36 -22.64 -7.42 -15.39
N ASN A 37 -22.63 -7.21 -14.07
CA ASN A 37 -23.06 -5.98 -13.41
C ASN A 37 -21.90 -5.09 -12.96
N ILE A 38 -20.65 -5.42 -13.29
CA ILE A 38 -19.51 -4.57 -12.95
C ILE A 38 -19.66 -3.21 -13.62
N TYR A 39 -19.64 -2.16 -12.81
CA TYR A 39 -19.87 -0.78 -13.23
C TYR A 39 -18.67 -0.19 -13.97
N ASP A 40 -17.46 -0.36 -13.40
CA ASP A 40 -16.22 0.10 -13.99
C ASP A 40 -15.13 -0.99 -13.96
N PRO A 41 -15.03 -1.83 -15.00
CA PRO A 41 -13.99 -2.84 -15.06
C PRO A 41 -12.58 -2.31 -14.82
N SER A 42 -12.28 -1.08 -15.27
CA SER A 42 -10.94 -0.49 -15.15
C SER A 42 -10.59 -0.02 -13.74
N ALA A 43 -11.57 0.12 -12.87
CA ALA A 43 -11.38 0.44 -11.45
C ALA A 43 -11.27 -0.80 -10.56
N LEU A 44 -11.66 -1.98 -11.08
CA LEU A 44 -11.73 -3.21 -10.31
C LEU A 44 -10.35 -3.63 -9.80
N GLU A 45 -10.27 -3.89 -8.50
CA GLU A 45 -9.06 -4.39 -7.83
C GLU A 45 -9.21 -5.87 -7.48
N LEU A 46 -8.22 -6.67 -7.88
CA LEU A 46 -8.08 -8.06 -7.50
C LEU A 46 -6.97 -8.20 -6.46
N LYS A 47 -7.29 -8.86 -5.34
CA LYS A 47 -6.41 -8.92 -4.19
C LYS A 47 -6.13 -10.38 -3.81
N TRP A 48 -4.84 -10.75 -3.75
CA TRP A 48 -4.37 -12.08 -3.35
C TRP A 48 -3.53 -11.96 -2.07
N LYS A 49 -3.90 -12.75 -1.07
CA LYS A 49 -3.03 -13.00 0.09
C LYS A 49 -2.19 -14.22 -0.20
N VAL A 50 -0.88 -14.04 -0.27
CA VAL A 50 0.08 -15.08 -0.62
C VAL A 50 1.07 -15.22 0.52
N GLU A 51 0.82 -16.17 1.41
CA GLU A 51 1.60 -16.39 2.63
C GLU A 51 1.74 -15.08 3.45
N TRP A 52 2.93 -14.48 3.44
CA TRP A 52 3.21 -13.18 4.10
C TRP A 52 3.17 -11.98 3.15
N LYS A 53 2.66 -12.14 1.95
CA LYS A 53 2.61 -11.09 0.92
C LYS A 53 1.17 -10.73 0.59
N LEU A 54 1.00 -9.51 0.15
CA LEU A 54 -0.24 -9.03 -0.43
C LEU A 54 0.01 -8.56 -1.86
N PHE A 55 -0.77 -9.07 -2.80
CA PHE A 55 -0.79 -8.63 -4.17
C PHE A 55 -2.12 -7.95 -4.46
N ILE A 56 -2.08 -6.76 -5.04
CA ILE A 56 -3.24 -6.05 -5.55
C ILE A 56 -2.94 -5.71 -6.99
N HIS A 57 -3.75 -6.22 -7.90
CA HIS A 57 -3.65 -5.90 -9.31
C HIS A 57 -4.96 -5.30 -9.82
N LEU A 58 -4.84 -4.37 -10.73
CA LEU A 58 -5.98 -3.70 -11.34
C LEU A 58 -6.41 -4.47 -12.60
N ALA A 59 -7.70 -4.50 -12.85
CA ALA A 59 -8.23 -4.94 -14.12
C ALA A 59 -8.03 -3.86 -15.19
N GLU A 60 -7.89 -4.28 -16.42
CA GLU A 60 -7.93 -3.43 -17.60
C GLU A 60 -9.35 -3.36 -18.17
N ASP A 61 -9.95 -4.54 -18.36
CA ASP A 61 -11.33 -4.70 -18.79
C ASP A 61 -11.84 -6.13 -18.49
N ILE A 62 -13.09 -6.38 -18.86
CA ILE A 62 -13.72 -7.70 -18.78
C ILE A 62 -14.18 -8.12 -20.16
N VAL A 63 -13.80 -9.34 -20.58
CA VAL A 63 -14.21 -9.93 -21.87
C VAL A 63 -14.84 -11.30 -21.60
N GLY A 64 -16.15 -11.39 -21.76
CA GLY A 64 -16.92 -12.55 -21.34
C GLY A 64 -16.85 -12.76 -19.82
N ASP A 65 -16.33 -13.88 -19.38
CA ASP A 65 -16.09 -14.23 -17.98
C ASP A 65 -14.65 -13.96 -17.51
N ALA A 66 -13.80 -13.45 -18.39
CA ALA A 66 -12.39 -13.21 -18.12
C ALA A 66 -12.11 -11.75 -17.78
N ILE A 67 -11.43 -11.52 -16.68
CA ILE A 67 -10.90 -10.22 -16.26
C ILE A 67 -9.49 -10.09 -16.84
N ARG A 68 -9.31 -9.20 -17.82
CA ARG A 68 -7.97 -8.84 -18.31
C ARG A 68 -7.27 -7.95 -17.31
N MET A 69 -6.03 -8.28 -17.00
CA MET A 69 -5.26 -7.61 -15.97
C MET A 69 -4.39 -6.51 -16.57
N GLN A 70 -4.33 -5.38 -15.87
CA GLN A 70 -3.50 -4.25 -16.25
C GLN A 70 -2.02 -4.62 -16.31
N GLN A 71 -1.34 -4.20 -17.39
CA GLN A 71 0.07 -4.46 -17.64
C GLN A 71 0.92 -3.18 -17.40
N PRO A 72 2.24 -3.28 -17.10
CA PRO A 72 3.06 -4.52 -17.10
C PRO A 72 3.11 -5.26 -15.76
N TYR A 73 2.46 -4.76 -14.71
CA TYR A 73 2.65 -5.25 -13.33
C TYR A 73 2.19 -6.69 -13.13
N PHE A 74 1.06 -7.06 -13.71
CA PHE A 74 0.56 -8.43 -13.60
C PHE A 74 1.45 -9.44 -14.35
N LYS A 75 1.91 -9.07 -15.56
CA LYS A 75 2.86 -9.90 -16.32
C LYS A 75 4.17 -10.11 -15.55
N PHE A 76 4.64 -9.10 -14.83
CA PHE A 76 5.83 -9.25 -14.00
C PHE A 76 5.62 -10.31 -12.92
N THR A 77 4.50 -10.26 -12.21
CA THR A 77 4.15 -11.24 -11.17
C THR A 77 4.05 -12.67 -11.74
N THR A 78 3.37 -12.85 -12.87
CA THR A 78 3.23 -14.16 -13.50
C THR A 78 4.53 -14.68 -14.07
N SER A 79 5.36 -13.84 -14.70
CA SER A 79 6.67 -14.23 -15.23
C SER A 79 7.66 -14.61 -14.11
N ALA A 80 7.59 -13.93 -12.96
CA ALA A 80 8.40 -14.30 -11.81
C ALA A 80 7.97 -15.65 -11.22
N ALA A 81 6.68 -15.95 -11.19
CA ALA A 81 6.16 -17.27 -10.80
C ALA A 81 6.65 -18.38 -11.75
N ASP A 82 6.67 -18.11 -13.06
CA ASP A 82 7.09 -19.08 -14.08
C ASP A 82 8.61 -19.28 -14.17
N SER A 83 9.40 -18.42 -13.54
CA SER A 83 10.88 -18.47 -13.62
C SER A 83 11.52 -19.68 -12.90
N GLY A 84 10.74 -20.59 -12.33
CA GLY A 84 11.21 -21.72 -11.52
C GLY A 84 11.70 -21.32 -10.12
N ARG A 85 11.59 -20.06 -9.74
CA ARG A 85 11.91 -19.57 -8.40
C ARG A 85 10.86 -19.92 -7.36
N ASP A 86 9.68 -20.35 -7.80
CA ASP A 86 8.58 -20.76 -6.93
C ASP A 86 7.95 -22.09 -7.36
N PRO A 87 8.73 -23.19 -7.33
CA PRO A 87 8.25 -24.48 -7.82
C PRO A 87 7.03 -25.01 -7.03
N ASN A 88 6.82 -24.51 -5.82
CA ASN A 88 5.73 -24.93 -4.95
C ASN A 88 4.58 -23.93 -4.90
N GLY A 89 4.64 -22.80 -5.62
CA GLY A 89 3.63 -21.76 -5.65
C GLY A 89 3.43 -21.03 -4.32
N PHE A 90 4.49 -20.86 -3.51
CA PHE A 90 4.42 -20.17 -2.21
C PHE A 90 4.56 -18.65 -2.30
N TYR A 91 5.21 -18.16 -3.35
CA TYR A 91 5.68 -16.76 -3.35
C TYR A 91 4.87 -15.85 -4.25
N PHE A 92 4.05 -16.41 -5.13
CA PHE A 92 3.24 -15.69 -6.10
C PHE A 92 1.82 -16.23 -6.13
N PRO A 93 0.81 -15.45 -6.58
CA PRO A 93 -0.55 -15.95 -6.75
C PRO A 93 -0.59 -17.25 -7.56
N ASN A 94 -1.18 -18.28 -6.97
CA ASN A 94 -1.29 -19.60 -7.56
C ASN A 94 -2.73 -20.12 -7.38
N PRO A 95 -3.47 -20.43 -8.47
CA PRO A 95 -4.86 -20.81 -8.40
C PRO A 95 -5.14 -22.09 -7.60
N ASN A 96 -4.15 -22.97 -7.46
CA ASN A 96 -4.29 -24.18 -6.65
C ASN A 96 -4.08 -23.95 -5.14
N ARG A 97 -3.72 -22.75 -4.71
CA ARG A 97 -3.36 -22.46 -3.32
C ARG A 97 -4.02 -21.21 -2.74
N HIS A 98 -4.24 -20.21 -3.55
CA HIS A 98 -4.65 -18.89 -3.09
C HIS A 98 -5.99 -18.51 -3.70
N THR A 99 -6.84 -17.96 -2.89
CA THR A 99 -8.08 -17.32 -3.31
C THR A 99 -7.84 -15.87 -3.70
N VAL A 100 -8.83 -15.27 -4.35
CA VAL A 100 -8.84 -13.86 -4.74
C VAL A 100 -10.06 -13.18 -4.13
N SER A 101 -9.91 -11.93 -3.71
CA SER A 101 -11.03 -11.05 -3.39
C SER A 101 -11.09 -9.88 -4.36
N LEU A 102 -12.29 -9.40 -4.66
CA LEU A 102 -12.57 -8.33 -5.60
C LEU A 102 -13.07 -7.11 -4.82
N SER A 103 -12.64 -5.91 -5.22
CA SER A 103 -13.06 -4.66 -4.59
C SER A 103 -13.04 -3.49 -5.57
N ASN A 104 -13.54 -2.35 -5.12
CA ASN A 104 -13.51 -1.10 -5.85
C ASN A 104 -14.40 -1.08 -7.10
N ASP A 105 -15.64 -1.55 -6.94
CA ASP A 105 -16.69 -1.37 -7.94
C ASP A 105 -18.01 -0.93 -7.28
N LEU A 106 -18.80 -0.12 -7.99
CA LEU A 106 -20.07 0.38 -7.47
C LEU A 106 -21.07 -0.75 -7.23
N SER A 107 -21.03 -1.82 -8.02
CA SER A 107 -21.92 -2.97 -7.86
C SER A 107 -21.70 -3.75 -6.56
N PHE A 108 -20.58 -3.53 -5.89
CA PHE A 108 -20.25 -4.13 -4.59
C PHE A 108 -20.63 -3.25 -3.40
N LEU A 109 -21.26 -2.07 -3.63
CA LEU A 109 -21.66 -1.17 -2.56
C LEU A 109 -22.98 -1.66 -1.92
N ASP A 110 -22.92 -2.72 -1.13
CA ASP A 110 -24.07 -3.44 -0.59
C ASP A 110 -24.06 -3.61 0.93
N GLU A 111 -22.95 -3.31 1.62
CA GLU A 111 -22.85 -3.39 3.07
C GLU A 111 -22.78 -2.00 3.73
N PRO A 112 -23.45 -1.81 4.91
CA PRO A 112 -23.39 -0.55 5.62
C PRO A 112 -21.97 -0.13 6.00
N GLY A 113 -21.60 1.11 5.70
CA GLY A 113 -20.28 1.68 5.95
C GLY A 113 -19.36 1.65 4.75
N GLU A 114 -19.70 0.94 3.69
CA GLU A 114 -18.91 0.92 2.48
C GLU A 114 -18.99 2.22 1.68
N TRP A 115 -17.92 2.45 0.90
CA TRP A 115 -17.85 3.57 -0.02
C TRP A 115 -17.22 3.18 -1.36
N TYR A 116 -17.60 3.89 -2.41
CA TYR A 116 -17.02 3.80 -3.75
C TYR A 116 -16.80 5.21 -4.31
N PHE A 117 -15.65 5.44 -4.95
CA PHE A 117 -15.36 6.69 -5.63
C PHE A 117 -15.33 6.48 -7.14
N ASP A 118 -16.32 7.04 -7.81
CA ASP A 118 -16.37 7.07 -9.28
C ASP A 118 -15.42 8.15 -9.80
N GLN A 119 -14.25 7.72 -10.24
CA GLN A 119 -13.22 8.62 -10.75
C GLN A 119 -13.61 9.28 -12.07
N LYS A 120 -14.50 8.65 -12.88
CA LYS A 120 -14.94 9.19 -14.19
C LYS A 120 -15.85 10.37 -14.01
N ASN A 121 -16.75 10.31 -13.05
CA ASN A 121 -17.75 11.36 -12.79
C ASN A 121 -17.35 12.27 -11.61
N GLY A 122 -16.34 11.90 -10.82
CA GLY A 122 -15.91 12.63 -9.63
C GLY A 122 -16.91 12.53 -8.49
N GLU A 123 -17.66 11.44 -8.40
CA GLU A 123 -18.73 11.22 -7.43
C GLU A 123 -18.31 10.21 -6.36
N LEU A 124 -18.60 10.53 -5.10
CA LEU A 124 -18.40 9.65 -3.96
C LEU A 124 -19.72 9.04 -3.52
N TYR A 125 -19.83 7.74 -3.58
CA TYR A 125 -20.96 6.96 -3.08
C TYR A 125 -20.62 6.38 -1.71
N TYR A 126 -21.57 6.43 -0.81
CA TYR A 126 -21.41 5.89 0.54
C TYR A 126 -22.71 5.23 0.99
N TYR A 127 -22.64 3.98 1.42
CA TYR A 127 -23.73 3.29 2.06
C TYR A 127 -23.67 3.59 3.57
N PRO A 128 -24.59 4.38 4.13
CA PRO A 128 -24.47 4.82 5.51
C PRO A 128 -24.39 3.65 6.49
N ALA A 129 -23.41 3.68 7.37
CA ALA A 129 -23.35 2.74 8.48
C ALA A 129 -24.55 2.93 9.41
N GLU A 130 -24.91 1.89 10.14
CA GLU A 130 -26.05 1.93 11.05
C GLU A 130 -25.91 3.07 12.06
N GLY A 131 -26.97 3.87 12.20
CA GLY A 131 -27.01 5.01 13.11
C GLY A 131 -26.29 6.29 12.60
N VAL A 132 -25.77 6.30 11.39
CA VAL A 132 -25.16 7.50 10.78
C VAL A 132 -26.22 8.36 10.10
N ASP A 133 -26.44 9.56 10.62
CA ASP A 133 -27.20 10.59 9.95
C ASP A 133 -26.27 11.43 9.06
N LEU A 134 -26.38 11.28 7.75
CA LEU A 134 -25.52 11.99 6.79
C LEU A 134 -25.70 13.51 6.84
N SER A 135 -26.86 14.02 7.29
CA SER A 135 -27.08 15.46 7.40
C SER A 135 -26.24 16.10 8.52
N GLN A 136 -25.76 15.30 9.47
CA GLN A 136 -24.94 15.71 10.61
C GLN A 136 -23.52 15.11 10.57
N ALA A 137 -23.27 14.21 9.64
CA ALA A 137 -22.00 13.50 9.57
C ALA A 137 -20.87 14.39 9.03
N THR A 138 -19.69 14.26 9.64
CA THR A 138 -18.45 14.80 9.09
C THR A 138 -17.79 13.74 8.21
N CYS A 139 -17.67 14.03 6.91
CA CYS A 139 -16.98 13.18 5.95
C CYS A 139 -15.64 13.84 5.58
N VAL A 140 -14.54 13.11 5.72
CA VAL A 140 -13.20 13.55 5.33
C VAL A 140 -12.67 12.60 4.27
N VAL A 141 -12.32 13.16 3.11
CA VAL A 141 -11.68 12.43 2.00
C VAL A 141 -10.23 12.92 1.90
N PRO A 142 -9.23 12.09 2.18
CA PRO A 142 -7.84 12.47 2.05
C PRO A 142 -7.46 12.75 0.59
N VAL A 143 -6.68 13.81 0.36
CA VAL A 143 -6.22 14.20 -0.99
C VAL A 143 -4.68 14.16 -1.08
N LEU A 144 -3.99 14.57 0.00
CA LEU A 144 -2.54 14.61 0.03
C LEU A 144 -1.97 13.24 0.36
N GLU A 145 -1.02 12.76 -0.44
CA GLU A 145 -0.24 11.55 -0.16
C GLU A 145 0.95 11.84 0.77
N GLU A 146 1.50 13.05 0.71
CA GLU A 146 2.62 13.49 1.54
C GLU A 146 2.20 14.69 2.37
N LEU A 147 2.19 14.54 3.70
CA LEU A 147 1.86 15.61 4.65
C LEU A 147 3.08 16.45 5.00
N VAL A 148 4.26 15.80 5.09
CA VAL A 148 5.54 16.42 5.39
C VAL A 148 6.64 15.76 4.58
N SER A 149 7.45 16.57 3.93
CA SER A 149 8.69 16.15 3.27
C SER A 149 9.85 16.94 3.84
N ILE A 150 10.84 16.25 4.39
CA ILE A 150 12.08 16.85 4.88
C ILE A 150 13.22 16.22 4.11
N SER A 151 13.80 17.00 3.20
CA SER A 151 14.86 16.51 2.33
C SER A 151 16.03 17.50 2.27
N GLY A 152 17.23 16.98 2.45
CA GLY A 152 18.48 17.69 2.27
C GLY A 152 19.35 17.06 1.20
N PHE A 153 20.58 17.52 1.09
CA PHE A 153 21.63 16.89 0.30
C PHE A 153 22.54 16.07 1.20
N ILE A 154 23.22 15.07 0.64
CA ILE A 154 24.20 14.29 1.42
C ILE A 154 25.28 15.18 2.05
N SER A 155 25.70 16.22 1.33
CA SER A 155 26.70 17.20 1.78
C SER A 155 26.13 18.28 2.71
N GLU A 156 24.82 18.48 2.71
CA GLU A 156 24.13 19.52 3.48
C GLU A 156 22.76 19.03 3.89
N LYS A 157 22.70 18.33 5.01
CA LYS A 157 21.46 17.72 5.51
C LYS A 157 20.49 18.76 6.06
N ALA A 158 19.19 18.52 5.88
CA ALA A 158 18.17 19.24 6.62
C ALA A 158 18.24 18.80 8.09
N GLN A 159 18.34 19.75 9.03
CA GLN A 159 18.72 19.38 10.40
C GLN A 159 18.02 20.18 11.51
N ASN A 160 18.02 19.59 12.70
CA ASN A 160 17.55 20.21 13.94
C ASN A 160 16.06 20.61 13.89
N ILE A 161 15.21 19.69 13.43
CA ILE A 161 13.76 19.89 13.31
C ILE A 161 13.05 19.03 14.36
N THR A 162 12.16 19.65 15.13
CA THR A 162 11.36 18.93 16.13
C THR A 162 9.87 19.20 15.94
N PHE A 163 9.09 18.13 15.87
CA PHE A 163 7.65 18.16 16.00
C PHE A 163 7.29 17.64 17.40
N ASP A 164 6.60 18.43 18.19
CA ASP A 164 6.18 18.03 19.54
C ASP A 164 4.69 18.29 19.73
N GLY A 165 3.95 17.22 20.08
CA GLY A 165 2.51 17.28 20.32
C GLY A 165 1.62 17.43 19.08
N PHE A 166 2.14 17.20 17.86
CA PHE A 166 1.36 17.29 16.62
C PHE A 166 0.47 16.06 16.42
N THR A 167 -0.66 16.29 15.76
CA THR A 167 -1.47 15.21 15.18
C THR A 167 -1.37 15.27 13.66
N PHE A 168 -0.85 14.20 13.04
CA PHE A 168 -0.81 13.96 11.61
C PHE A 168 -1.92 12.97 11.25
N GLN A 169 -2.79 13.35 10.32
CA GLN A 169 -3.95 12.53 9.98
C GLN A 169 -4.48 12.80 8.58
N HIS A 170 -5.28 11.86 8.05
CA HIS A 170 -5.99 12.00 6.79
C HIS A 170 -5.07 12.19 5.59
N ALA A 171 -4.11 11.27 5.44
CA ALA A 171 -3.29 11.18 4.24
C ALA A 171 -3.78 10.07 3.31
N ALA A 172 -3.69 10.28 2.02
CA ALA A 172 -4.03 9.32 0.98
C ALA A 172 -2.86 8.37 0.67
N MET A 173 -3.17 7.28 -0.06
CA MET A 173 -2.21 6.41 -0.74
C MET A 173 -2.80 6.03 -2.09
N ASN A 174 -2.53 6.84 -3.11
CA ASN A 174 -3.12 6.65 -4.44
C ASN A 174 -2.32 5.67 -5.32
N HIS A 175 -1.11 5.29 -4.90
CA HIS A 175 -0.27 4.38 -5.67
C HIS A 175 -0.98 3.06 -5.98
N ILE A 176 -1.63 2.48 -4.97
CA ILE A 176 -2.33 1.19 -5.09
C ILE A 176 -3.43 1.26 -6.13
N SER A 177 -4.26 2.31 -6.10
CA SER A 177 -5.37 2.48 -7.04
C SER A 177 -4.94 2.90 -8.45
N ARG A 178 -3.66 3.25 -8.66
CA ARG A 178 -3.12 3.59 -9.98
C ARG A 178 -2.31 2.48 -10.62
N TYR A 179 -1.60 1.71 -9.81
CA TYR A 179 -0.60 0.77 -10.31
C TYR A 179 -0.73 -0.63 -9.68
N GLY A 180 -1.66 -0.79 -8.73
CA GLY A 180 -1.70 -1.98 -7.91
C GLY A 180 -0.53 -2.06 -6.94
N LEU A 181 -0.34 -3.23 -6.36
CA LEU A 181 0.70 -3.50 -5.39
C LEU A 181 1.15 -4.95 -5.48
N ALA A 182 2.37 -5.19 -5.94
CA ALA A 182 3.01 -6.49 -5.81
C ALA A 182 4.09 -6.38 -4.74
N ILE A 183 3.83 -6.91 -3.55
CA ILE A 183 4.74 -6.81 -2.42
C ILE A 183 5.61 -8.04 -2.35
N ASN A 184 6.93 -7.84 -2.39
CA ASN A 184 7.89 -8.91 -2.19
C ASN A 184 8.37 -9.02 -0.75
N GLN A 185 8.25 -8.17 0.09
CA GLN A 185 8.54 -7.99 1.52
C GLN A 185 8.79 -6.50 1.79
N TYR A 186 8.44 -6.02 3.01
CA TYR A 186 8.86 -4.72 3.53
C TYR A 186 8.60 -3.54 2.60
N HIS A 187 7.34 -3.23 2.25
CA HIS A 187 6.97 -2.03 1.45
C HIS A 187 7.61 -1.93 0.06
N THR A 188 8.15 -3.01 -0.46
CA THR A 188 8.61 -3.03 -1.83
C THR A 188 7.47 -3.39 -2.77
N TYR A 189 7.40 -2.74 -3.90
CA TYR A 189 6.45 -3.04 -4.97
C TYR A 189 7.18 -3.29 -6.28
N SER A 190 6.56 -4.05 -7.15
CA SER A 190 7.10 -4.20 -8.50
C SER A 190 6.83 -2.94 -9.30
N SER A 191 7.87 -2.21 -9.65
CA SER A 191 7.76 -1.02 -10.50
C SER A 191 7.68 -1.36 -11.99
N GLY A 192 7.91 -2.62 -12.37
CA GLY A 192 8.12 -3.00 -13.77
C GLY A 192 9.36 -2.36 -14.40
N ILE A 193 10.08 -1.53 -13.66
CA ILE A 193 11.30 -0.85 -14.08
C ILE A 193 12.49 -1.57 -13.45
N THR A 194 13.39 -2.03 -14.28
CA THR A 194 14.64 -2.63 -13.82
C THR A 194 15.60 -1.51 -13.42
N THR A 195 15.85 -1.33 -12.13
CA THR A 195 16.87 -0.42 -11.64
C THR A 195 18.16 -1.21 -11.38
N THR A 196 19.28 -0.70 -11.86
CA THR A 196 20.59 -1.34 -11.65
C THR A 196 21.24 -0.75 -10.41
N TYR A 197 21.44 -1.57 -9.38
CA TYR A 197 22.15 -1.17 -8.16
C TYR A 197 23.54 -1.81 -8.15
N GLY A 198 24.58 -1.01 -7.99
CA GLY A 198 25.94 -1.48 -7.73
C GLY A 198 26.53 -2.41 -8.78
N GLY A 199 26.11 -2.34 -10.03
CA GLY A 199 26.73 -3.02 -11.17
C GLY A 199 26.38 -4.49 -11.38
N SER A 200 25.58 -5.14 -10.53
CA SER A 200 25.32 -6.58 -10.65
C SER A 200 23.91 -7.05 -10.30
N TYR A 201 23.04 -6.22 -9.77
CA TYR A 201 21.68 -6.60 -9.40
C TYR A 201 20.68 -5.60 -9.96
N SER A 202 19.81 -6.07 -10.84
CA SER A 202 18.63 -5.34 -11.24
C SER A 202 17.47 -5.73 -10.32
N SER A 203 17.00 -4.81 -9.49
CA SER A 203 15.80 -5.01 -8.72
C SER A 203 14.64 -4.32 -9.44
N PRO A 204 13.59 -5.05 -9.83
CA PRO A 204 12.39 -4.43 -10.38
C PRO A 204 11.49 -3.84 -9.28
N TYR A 205 11.97 -3.81 -8.05
CA TYR A 205 11.21 -3.37 -6.90
C TYR A 205 11.54 -1.92 -6.53
N GLY A 206 10.51 -1.10 -6.39
CA GLY A 206 10.59 0.20 -5.72
C GLY A 206 10.13 0.10 -4.27
N GLN A 207 10.44 1.10 -3.48
CA GLN A 207 9.93 1.26 -2.13
C GLN A 207 8.84 2.33 -2.13
N LEU A 208 7.72 2.06 -1.47
CA LEU A 208 6.66 3.05 -1.31
C LEU A 208 7.13 4.17 -0.38
N ASN A 209 6.74 5.39 -0.70
CA ASN A 209 6.92 6.50 0.22
C ASN A 209 5.95 6.39 1.40
N GLY A 210 6.35 6.93 2.54
CA GLY A 210 5.44 7.19 3.65
C GLY A 210 4.62 8.46 3.44
N ASN A 211 3.68 8.70 4.32
CA ASN A 211 2.95 9.96 4.32
C ASN A 211 3.74 11.11 4.97
N ILE A 212 4.81 10.79 5.71
CA ILE A 212 5.86 11.72 6.15
C ILE A 212 7.19 11.12 5.75
N ASN A 213 8.02 11.87 5.03
CA ASN A 213 9.28 11.37 4.49
C ASN A 213 10.48 12.19 4.96
N LEU A 214 11.52 11.47 5.38
CA LEU A 214 12.82 12.04 5.75
C LEU A 214 13.87 11.49 4.80
N GLU A 215 14.64 12.36 4.16
CA GLU A 215 15.77 11.98 3.31
C GLU A 215 16.94 12.95 3.52
N ASN A 216 18.14 12.40 3.74
CA ASN A 216 19.35 13.21 4.02
C ASN A 216 19.10 14.24 5.13
N THR A 217 18.71 13.75 6.30
CA THR A 217 18.37 14.57 7.47
C THR A 217 19.30 14.30 8.64
N GLU A 218 19.37 15.25 9.57
CA GLU A 218 20.16 15.13 10.80
C GLU A 218 19.38 15.71 11.99
N ASN A 219 19.31 14.99 13.11
CA ASN A 219 18.62 15.42 14.34
C ASN A 219 17.15 15.86 14.08
N VAL A 220 16.35 14.99 13.50
CA VAL A 220 14.91 15.19 13.38
C VAL A 220 14.19 14.43 14.47
N SER A 221 13.27 15.08 15.18
CA SER A 221 12.57 14.47 16.30
C SER A 221 11.05 14.59 16.18
N PHE A 222 10.35 13.50 16.48
CA PHE A 222 8.91 13.45 16.68
C PHE A 222 8.66 13.07 18.13
N LEU A 223 8.15 14.01 18.91
CA LEU A 223 7.92 13.85 20.34
C LEU A 223 6.43 14.00 20.64
N ASN A 224 5.86 13.07 21.40
CA ASN A 224 4.47 13.13 21.84
C ASN A 224 3.44 13.34 20.71
N CYS A 225 3.77 12.93 19.48
CA CYS A 225 2.93 13.10 18.30
C CYS A 225 1.92 11.97 18.17
N THR A 226 0.84 12.25 17.44
CA THR A 226 -0.17 11.26 17.06
C THR A 226 -0.22 11.12 15.54
N PHE A 227 -0.15 9.89 15.04
CA PHE A 227 -0.27 9.54 13.62
C PHE A 227 -1.48 8.63 13.48
N ARG A 228 -2.49 9.04 12.72
CA ARG A 228 -3.71 8.26 12.58
C ARG A 228 -4.41 8.46 11.24
N GLN A 229 -5.17 7.43 10.82
CA GLN A 229 -6.02 7.50 9.61
C GLN A 229 -5.21 7.95 8.39
N MET A 230 -4.12 7.27 8.14
CA MET A 230 -3.20 7.53 7.03
C MET A 230 -3.18 6.31 6.10
N GLY A 231 -3.19 6.55 4.81
CA GLY A 231 -3.27 5.52 3.78
C GLY A 231 -1.96 4.80 3.52
N GLY A 232 -0.82 5.46 3.74
CA GLY A 232 0.53 4.88 3.62
C GLY A 232 1.16 4.59 4.97
N ALA A 233 2.45 4.19 4.95
CA ALA A 233 3.26 4.18 6.15
C ALA A 233 3.32 5.59 6.76
N ALA A 234 3.09 5.70 8.06
CA ALA A 234 2.97 7.03 8.65
C ALA A 234 4.28 7.81 8.57
N LEU A 235 5.41 7.16 8.85
CA LEU A 235 6.73 7.78 8.86
C LEU A 235 7.74 6.92 8.10
N ASN A 236 8.37 7.51 7.09
CA ASN A 236 9.50 6.94 6.36
C ASN A 236 10.79 7.68 6.77
N ILE A 237 11.64 7.01 7.53
CA ILE A 237 12.98 7.46 7.91
C ILE A 237 13.93 6.89 6.87
N GLY A 238 14.02 7.60 5.74
CA GLY A 238 14.65 7.11 4.52
C GLY A 238 16.16 7.35 4.47
N LYS A 239 16.68 7.28 3.27
CA LYS A 239 18.11 7.31 2.95
C LYS A 239 18.82 8.53 3.55
N GLY A 240 19.97 8.29 4.20
CA GLY A 240 20.81 9.34 4.76
C GLY A 240 20.21 10.06 5.97
N ALA A 241 19.13 9.55 6.55
CA ALA A 241 18.58 10.11 7.79
C ALA A 241 19.38 9.62 8.99
N HIS A 242 19.97 10.56 9.74
CA HIS A 242 20.78 10.27 10.93
C HIS A 242 20.17 10.92 12.18
N HIS A 243 20.36 10.26 13.32
CA HIS A 243 19.93 10.74 14.64
C HIS A 243 18.45 11.14 14.67
N THR A 244 17.58 10.31 14.04
CA THR A 244 16.13 10.51 14.13
C THR A 244 15.61 9.97 15.45
N THR A 245 14.79 10.74 16.15
CA THR A 245 14.13 10.31 17.40
C THR A 245 12.62 10.27 17.25
N VAL A 246 12.01 9.15 17.62
CA VAL A 246 10.53 8.98 17.67
C VAL A 246 10.19 8.52 19.08
N GLN A 247 9.64 9.42 19.90
CA GLN A 247 9.44 9.16 21.34
C GLN A 247 8.08 9.62 21.83
N GLY A 248 7.42 8.78 22.62
CA GLY A 248 6.14 9.10 23.27
C GLY A 248 4.98 9.24 22.28
N CYS A 249 5.14 8.77 21.05
CA CYS A 249 4.16 8.91 19.98
C CYS A 249 3.11 7.81 19.99
N THR A 250 1.95 8.11 19.40
CA THR A 250 0.89 7.13 19.14
C THR A 250 0.68 6.97 17.65
N PHE A 251 0.72 5.71 17.17
CA PHE A 251 0.41 5.29 15.81
C PHE A 251 -0.84 4.42 15.85
N ALA A 252 -1.91 4.86 15.20
CA ALA A 252 -3.19 4.15 15.28
C ALA A 252 -4.02 4.29 14.00
N ASP A 253 -4.74 3.22 13.65
CA ASP A 253 -5.69 3.23 12.53
C ASP A 253 -5.00 3.61 11.22
N LEU A 254 -3.90 2.92 10.89
CA LEU A 254 -3.14 3.13 9.68
C LEU A 254 -3.42 2.00 8.69
N SER A 255 -3.60 2.35 7.42
CA SER A 255 -3.76 1.37 6.34
C SER A 255 -2.49 0.53 6.13
N ASP A 256 -1.32 1.11 6.42
CA ASP A 256 -0.01 0.51 6.25
C ASP A 256 0.80 0.55 7.57
N ALA A 257 2.13 0.46 7.52
CA ALA A 257 3.00 0.44 8.69
C ALA A 257 3.00 1.75 9.49
N ALA A 258 3.42 1.67 10.75
CA ALA A 258 3.72 2.86 11.53
C ALA A 258 5.01 3.54 11.04
N MET A 259 6.07 2.77 10.82
CA MET A 259 7.38 3.31 10.45
C MET A 259 8.11 2.40 9.46
N MET A 260 8.77 3.04 8.51
CA MET A 260 9.80 2.44 7.66
C MET A 260 11.13 3.09 7.98
N ILE A 261 12.19 2.30 8.14
CA ILE A 261 13.53 2.77 8.54
C ILE A 261 14.54 2.20 7.57
N GLY A 262 15.25 3.09 6.89
CA GLY A 262 16.23 2.69 5.88
C GLY A 262 15.63 2.57 4.49
N HIS A 263 16.44 2.05 3.59
CA HIS A 263 16.08 1.84 2.20
C HIS A 263 16.69 0.54 1.69
N SER A 264 15.88 -0.27 1.03
CA SER A 264 16.24 -1.63 0.58
C SER A 264 17.38 -1.70 -0.45
N GLU A 265 17.85 -0.57 -0.94
CA GLU A 265 18.66 -0.52 -2.15
C GLU A 265 20.14 -0.82 -1.95
N ASN A 266 20.74 -0.76 -0.76
CA ASN A 266 22.15 -0.53 -0.81
C ASN A 266 22.98 -1.07 0.36
N SER A 267 23.31 -2.33 0.32
CA SER A 267 24.35 -2.89 1.19
C SER A 267 25.73 -2.25 0.98
N ALA A 268 25.98 -1.61 -0.17
CA ALA A 268 27.23 -0.93 -0.53
C ALA A 268 27.20 0.60 -0.33
N ALA A 269 26.11 1.16 0.26
CA ALA A 269 26.02 2.58 0.53
C ALA A 269 27.10 3.03 1.52
N SER A 270 27.61 4.25 1.31
CA SER A 270 28.46 4.91 2.31
C SER A 270 27.68 5.20 3.57
N ASP A 271 28.37 5.38 4.69
CA ASP A 271 27.70 5.71 5.97
C ASP A 271 26.89 7.03 5.89
N ALA A 272 27.31 7.96 5.05
CA ALA A 272 26.54 9.17 4.81
C ALA A 272 25.18 8.92 4.12
N GLN A 273 25.06 7.83 3.39
CA GLN A 273 23.86 7.44 2.64
C GLN A 273 22.95 6.46 3.39
N LYS A 274 23.48 5.74 4.38
CA LYS A 274 22.70 4.82 5.21
C LYS A 274 21.83 5.61 6.19
N THR A 275 20.76 4.99 6.63
CA THR A 275 19.95 5.48 7.76
C THR A 275 20.57 4.96 9.04
N MET A 276 20.95 5.85 9.96
CA MET A 276 21.72 5.49 11.14
C MET A 276 21.29 6.24 12.39
N TYR A 277 21.53 5.62 13.56
CA TYR A 277 21.32 6.22 14.88
C TYR A 277 19.85 6.62 15.15
N THR A 278 18.90 5.85 14.63
CA THR A 278 17.48 6.07 14.89
C THR A 278 17.11 5.56 16.29
N THR A 279 16.44 6.38 17.08
CA THR A 279 15.94 6.05 18.41
C THR A 279 14.42 5.99 18.40
N ILE A 280 13.85 4.85 18.78
CA ILE A 280 12.41 4.63 18.89
C ILE A 280 12.11 4.19 20.32
N SER A 281 11.39 5.01 21.10
CA SER A 281 11.14 4.72 22.49
C SER A 281 9.76 5.19 22.99
N ASN A 282 9.16 4.45 23.92
CA ASN A 282 7.91 4.80 24.58
C ASN A 282 6.73 5.11 23.62
N ASN A 283 6.66 4.44 22.48
CA ASN A 283 5.59 4.64 21.52
C ASN A 283 4.49 3.58 21.69
N VAL A 284 3.26 3.95 21.35
CA VAL A 284 2.11 3.05 21.24
C VAL A 284 1.78 2.83 19.78
N ILE A 285 1.80 1.58 19.32
CA ILE A 285 1.45 1.20 17.95
C ILE A 285 0.29 0.21 18.02
N ARG A 286 -0.83 0.55 17.37
CA ARG A 286 -2.03 -0.28 17.37
C ARG A 286 -2.85 -0.09 16.10
N ARG A 287 -3.50 -1.16 15.64
CA ARG A 287 -4.35 -1.17 14.43
C ARG A 287 -3.65 -0.52 13.24
N VAL A 288 -2.48 -1.06 12.91
CA VAL A 288 -1.71 -0.71 11.70
C VAL A 288 -1.73 -1.87 10.71
N GLY A 289 -1.41 -1.62 9.44
CA GLY A 289 -1.46 -2.62 8.39
C GLY A 289 -2.88 -3.10 8.08
N GLN A 290 -3.89 -2.24 8.21
CA GLN A 290 -5.29 -2.66 8.09
C GLN A 290 -5.68 -3.01 6.65
N ASP A 291 -5.16 -2.30 5.66
CA ASP A 291 -5.37 -2.59 4.24
C ASP A 291 -4.18 -3.36 3.65
N SER A 292 -2.97 -3.04 4.10
CA SER A 292 -1.72 -3.70 3.73
C SER A 292 -1.32 -4.76 4.76
N THR A 293 -2.13 -5.81 4.90
CA THR A 293 -2.01 -6.81 5.98
C THR A 293 -0.70 -7.61 5.97
N ALA A 294 0.11 -7.51 4.92
CA ALA A 294 1.42 -8.16 4.81
C ALA A 294 2.57 -7.32 5.38
N MET A 295 2.28 -6.15 5.96
CA MET A 295 3.30 -5.22 6.43
C MET A 295 3.58 -5.36 7.92
N PRO A 296 4.87 -5.35 8.33
CA PRO A 296 5.21 -5.24 9.74
C PRO A 296 4.86 -3.85 10.27
N ALA A 297 4.58 -3.74 11.56
CA ALA A 297 4.30 -2.45 12.19
C ALA A 297 5.49 -1.49 12.09
N ILE A 298 6.70 -2.00 12.16
CA ILE A 298 7.96 -1.28 11.92
C ILE A 298 8.82 -2.15 11.00
N ALA A 299 9.22 -1.61 9.86
CA ALA A 299 10.16 -2.23 8.95
C ALA A 299 11.53 -1.56 9.07
N GLY A 300 12.61 -2.36 9.11
CA GLY A 300 14.00 -1.88 9.09
C GLY A 300 14.80 -2.58 7.98
N TYR A 301 15.67 -1.85 7.31
CA TYR A 301 16.50 -2.32 6.21
C TYR A 301 17.99 -2.21 6.54
#